data_abb89e91628ef743f17fce37cf093768
#
_entry.id   abb89e91628ef743f17fce37cf093768
#
_cell.length_a   1.000
_cell.length_b   1.000
_cell.length_c   1.000
_cell.angle_alpha   90.00
_cell.angle_beta   90.00
_cell.angle_gamma   90.00
#
_symmetry.space_group_name_H-M   'P 1'
#
loop_
_entity.id
_entity.type
_entity.pdbx_description
1 polymer ?
#
loop_
_entity_poly.entity_id
_entity_poly.type
_entity_poly.pdbx_seq_one_letter_code
_entity_poly.pdbx_strand_id
1 'polypeptide(L)'
;MTGLQAAILGGSALILLVLALRLGLQRHLPRRLFPALWCAAAVRLLLPVSIPTRLSIWNLFERTSASAAAGTVSRTLLPFPDLTDGAAIEAVLEAPARVSPLFIVWLAGTVLLAAYVSTGCIFMVRGFRSAQIAPCPSMDVLLDVFRFRKSPRIRATSSRRAPLTFGVLRPVILLPEGLAAESEPFRLVLAHELAHVKRRDCVRKLLFTVCLCLYWWNPLVWCMVILAGRDMELACDEAVLRALGPGCRKAYALTLLSMAARSPAPAPLTASFSGSSLSRRIRAIARFRPVSKWAGVCAAIVFALSACVFSTQAALPAPSGQEPVVPEPL
;
A
#
# COMPACT_ATOMS: atom_id res chain seq x y z
N MET A 1 11.25 -22.70 2.44
CA MET A 1 11.25 -21.30 1.97
C MET A 1 11.62 -20.38 3.11
N THR A 2 12.51 -19.41 2.89
CA THR A 2 12.79 -18.38 3.90
C THR A 2 11.55 -17.51 4.13
N GLY A 3 11.35 -16.96 5.34
CA GLY A 3 10.21 -16.10 5.65
C GLY A 3 10.08 -14.90 4.69
N LEU A 4 11.21 -14.41 4.16
CA LEU A 4 11.25 -13.33 3.16
C LEU A 4 10.67 -13.77 1.80
N GLN A 5 11.01 -14.95 1.32
CA GLN A 5 10.45 -15.50 0.07
C GLN A 5 8.94 -15.67 0.17
N ALA A 6 8.45 -16.18 1.31
CA ALA A 6 7.02 -16.33 1.56
C ALA A 6 6.30 -14.97 1.61
N ALA A 7 6.92 -13.92 2.18
CA ALA A 7 6.38 -12.56 2.18
C ALA A 7 6.28 -11.98 0.77
N ILE A 8 7.31 -12.12 -0.05
CA ILE A 8 7.36 -11.63 -1.42
C ILE A 8 6.28 -12.31 -2.28
N LEU A 9 6.23 -13.64 -2.25
CA LEU A 9 5.26 -14.41 -3.05
C LEU A 9 3.83 -14.16 -2.58
N GLY A 10 3.58 -14.24 -1.27
CA GLY A 10 2.24 -13.98 -0.71
C GLY A 10 1.77 -12.55 -0.93
N GLY A 11 2.65 -11.56 -0.75
CA GLY A 11 2.36 -10.16 -1.03
C GLY A 11 2.09 -9.90 -2.51
N SER A 12 2.89 -10.49 -3.41
CA SER A 12 2.68 -10.41 -4.85
C SER A 12 1.37 -11.06 -5.30
N ALA A 13 1.02 -12.21 -4.73
CA ALA A 13 -0.26 -12.87 -4.98
C ALA A 13 -1.45 -12.01 -4.52
N LEU A 14 -1.36 -11.35 -3.36
CA LEU A 14 -2.39 -10.41 -2.91
C LEU A 14 -2.50 -9.18 -3.81
N ILE A 15 -1.39 -8.65 -4.33
CA ILE A 15 -1.42 -7.57 -5.32
C ILE A 15 -2.19 -8.01 -6.57
N LEU A 16 -1.90 -9.19 -7.10
CA LEU A 16 -2.60 -9.76 -8.26
C LEU A 16 -4.09 -9.98 -7.97
N LEU A 17 -4.43 -10.46 -6.78
CA LEU A 17 -5.83 -10.61 -6.35
C LEU A 17 -6.56 -9.27 -6.30
N VAL A 18 -5.96 -8.24 -5.68
CA VAL A 18 -6.56 -6.90 -5.65
C VAL A 18 -6.70 -6.34 -7.05
N LEU A 19 -5.73 -6.58 -7.94
CA LEU A 19 -5.80 -6.19 -9.34
C LEU A 19 -6.96 -6.88 -10.06
N ALA A 20 -7.13 -8.18 -9.88
CA ALA A 20 -8.25 -8.95 -10.45
C ALA A 20 -9.62 -8.45 -9.94
N LEU A 21 -9.75 -8.25 -8.63
CA LEU A 21 -10.96 -7.66 -8.02
C LEU A 21 -11.25 -6.26 -8.59
N ARG A 22 -10.21 -5.46 -8.78
CA ARG A 22 -10.33 -4.11 -9.34
C ARG A 22 -10.79 -4.15 -10.79
N LEU A 23 -10.24 -5.03 -11.62
CA LEU A 23 -10.62 -5.16 -13.02
C LEU A 23 -12.05 -5.69 -13.20
N GLY A 24 -12.43 -6.71 -12.44
CA GLY A 24 -13.74 -7.36 -12.53
C GLY A 24 -14.86 -6.60 -11.81
N LEU A 25 -14.63 -6.16 -10.57
CA LEU A 25 -15.68 -5.71 -9.67
C LEU A 25 -15.65 -4.21 -9.31
N GLN A 26 -14.74 -3.39 -9.89
CA GLN A 26 -14.65 -1.96 -9.56
C GLN A 26 -15.96 -1.16 -9.77
N ARG A 27 -16.91 -1.66 -10.56
CA ARG A 27 -18.21 -1.01 -10.78
C ARG A 27 -19.24 -1.35 -9.70
N HIS A 28 -19.07 -2.47 -9.01
CA HIS A 28 -20.00 -3.02 -8.03
C HIS A 28 -19.54 -2.79 -6.60
N LEU A 29 -18.24 -2.51 -6.40
CA LEU A 29 -17.64 -2.31 -5.08
C LEU A 29 -17.48 -0.83 -4.73
N PRO A 30 -17.62 -0.47 -3.43
CA PRO A 30 -17.38 0.90 -2.99
C PRO A 30 -15.91 1.27 -3.15
N ARG A 31 -15.64 2.43 -3.73
CA ARG A 31 -14.29 2.92 -4.04
C ARG A 31 -13.38 2.97 -2.80
N ARG A 32 -13.95 3.25 -1.65
CA ARG A 32 -13.24 3.30 -0.35
C ARG A 32 -12.58 1.98 0.04
N LEU A 33 -13.02 0.84 -0.52
CA LEU A 33 -12.50 -0.47 -0.20
C LEU A 33 -11.09 -0.67 -0.79
N PHE A 34 -10.86 -0.27 -2.04
CA PHE A 34 -9.60 -0.53 -2.75
C PHE A 34 -8.35 -0.01 -2.04
N PRO A 35 -8.32 1.24 -1.51
CA PRO A 35 -7.16 1.69 -0.73
C PRO A 35 -6.87 0.85 0.51
N ALA A 36 -7.90 0.26 1.14
CA ALA A 36 -7.70 -0.64 2.28
C ALA A 36 -7.10 -1.99 1.83
N LEU A 37 -7.59 -2.55 0.71
CA LEU A 37 -7.05 -3.78 0.13
C LEU A 37 -5.58 -3.61 -0.27
N TRP A 38 -5.24 -2.48 -0.90
CA TRP A 38 -3.84 -2.14 -1.23
C TRP A 38 -2.96 -2.02 0.01
N CYS A 39 -3.48 -1.40 1.09
CA CYS A 39 -2.74 -1.33 2.37
C CYS A 39 -2.49 -2.72 2.96
N ALA A 40 -3.47 -3.61 2.92
CA ALA A 40 -3.29 -4.96 3.44
C ALA A 40 -2.26 -5.75 2.63
N ALA A 41 -2.25 -5.62 1.30
CA ALA A 41 -1.20 -6.21 0.46
C ALA A 41 0.19 -5.63 0.78
N ALA A 42 0.30 -4.31 1.00
CA ALA A 42 1.54 -3.65 1.37
C ALA A 42 2.04 -4.09 2.76
N VAL A 43 1.14 -4.19 3.74
CA VAL A 43 1.47 -4.70 5.09
C VAL A 43 1.99 -6.14 5.01
N ARG A 44 1.37 -7.00 4.17
CA ARG A 44 1.83 -8.38 3.98
C ARG A 44 3.22 -8.47 3.37
N LEU A 45 3.58 -7.53 2.47
CA LEU A 45 4.94 -7.44 1.92
C LEU A 45 5.96 -7.05 2.99
N LEU A 46 5.60 -6.15 3.91
CA LEU A 46 6.52 -5.66 4.95
C LEU A 46 6.66 -6.61 6.14
N LEU A 47 5.64 -7.43 6.41
CA LEU A 47 5.65 -8.37 7.53
C LEU A 47 5.98 -9.78 7.03
N PRO A 48 7.24 -10.26 7.19
CA PRO A 48 7.63 -11.61 6.81
C PRO A 48 7.11 -12.68 7.80
N VAL A 49 6.09 -12.33 8.59
CA VAL A 49 5.48 -13.27 9.55
C VAL A 49 4.60 -14.26 8.79
N SER A 50 4.91 -15.52 8.92
CA SER A 50 4.12 -16.62 8.40
C SER A 50 3.69 -17.52 9.55
N ILE A 51 2.40 -17.79 9.62
CA ILE A 51 1.81 -18.61 10.67
C ILE A 51 1.75 -20.06 10.15
N PRO A 52 2.42 -21.03 10.80
CA PRO A 52 2.32 -22.42 10.39
C PRO A 52 0.90 -22.93 10.63
N THR A 53 0.18 -23.30 9.56
CA THR A 53 -1.17 -23.85 9.65
C THR A 53 -1.36 -25.02 8.69
N ARG A 54 -2.24 -25.97 9.09
CA ARG A 54 -2.59 -27.13 8.24
C ARG A 54 -3.37 -26.73 6.98
N LEU A 55 -3.98 -25.52 6.94
CA LEU A 55 -4.78 -24.98 5.83
C LEU A 55 -3.94 -24.20 4.79
N SER A 56 -2.61 -24.26 4.86
CA SER A 56 -1.74 -23.56 3.92
C SER A 56 -1.81 -24.17 2.51
N ILE A 57 -1.93 -23.33 1.48
CA ILE A 57 -1.82 -23.75 0.07
C ILE A 57 -0.49 -24.45 -0.21
N TRP A 58 0.55 -24.09 0.52
CA TRP A 58 1.88 -24.70 0.39
C TRP A 58 1.89 -26.18 0.77
N ASN A 59 1.02 -26.65 1.70
CA ASN A 59 0.87 -28.07 2.00
C ASN A 59 0.33 -28.87 0.80
N LEU A 60 -0.48 -28.22 -0.06
CA LEU A 60 -1.00 -28.86 -1.27
C LEU A 60 0.12 -29.02 -2.32
N PHE A 61 0.97 -27.99 -2.45
CA PHE A 61 2.14 -28.04 -3.35
C PHE A 61 3.20 -29.06 -2.88
N GLU A 62 3.47 -29.13 -1.59
CA GLU A 62 4.43 -30.13 -1.04
C GLU A 62 3.91 -31.55 -1.20
N ARG A 63 2.60 -31.80 -1.04
CA ARG A 63 2.00 -33.12 -1.29
C ARG A 63 2.12 -33.54 -2.75
N THR A 64 1.93 -32.63 -3.71
CA THR A 64 2.10 -32.93 -5.14
C THR A 64 3.56 -33.15 -5.50
N SER A 65 4.50 -32.41 -4.90
CA SER A 65 5.94 -32.60 -5.12
C SER A 65 6.46 -33.85 -4.45
N ALA A 66 5.99 -34.19 -3.26
CA ALA A 66 6.37 -35.43 -2.56
C ALA A 66 5.86 -36.69 -3.28
N SER A 67 4.66 -36.61 -3.90
CA SER A 67 4.14 -37.70 -4.73
C SER A 67 4.93 -37.90 -6.03
N ALA A 68 5.53 -36.85 -6.58
CA ALA A 68 6.39 -36.95 -7.77
C ALA A 68 7.83 -37.36 -7.44
N ALA A 69 8.29 -37.14 -6.19
CA ALA A 69 9.65 -37.44 -5.73
C ALA A 69 9.76 -38.76 -4.97
N ALA A 70 8.67 -39.54 -4.82
CA ALA A 70 8.68 -40.86 -4.16
C ALA A 70 9.41 -41.94 -4.95
N GLY A 71 9.95 -41.60 -6.13
CA GLY A 71 10.91 -42.43 -6.87
C GLY A 71 12.32 -41.88 -6.68
N THR A 72 13.07 -42.54 -5.79
CA THR A 72 14.53 -42.41 -5.72
C THR A 72 15.12 -41.15 -5.07
N VAL A 73 15.06 -41.03 -3.76
CA VAL A 73 16.12 -40.37 -3.00
C VAL A 73 16.64 -41.32 -1.94
N SER A 74 17.65 -42.07 -2.32
CA SER A 74 18.62 -42.62 -1.33
C SER A 74 19.14 -41.42 -0.54
N ARG A 75 18.75 -41.33 0.72
CA ARG A 75 19.30 -40.37 1.69
C ARG A 75 20.77 -40.80 1.90
N THR A 76 21.66 -40.31 1.06
CA THR A 76 23.09 -40.31 1.41
C THR A 76 23.19 -39.40 2.62
N LEU A 77 23.24 -39.99 3.79
CA LEU A 77 23.61 -39.29 5.02
C LEU A 77 25.01 -38.75 4.77
N LEU A 78 25.14 -37.49 4.46
CA LEU A 78 26.43 -36.82 4.55
C LEU A 78 26.87 -36.96 6.00
N PRO A 79 28.09 -37.49 6.27
CA PRO A 79 28.59 -37.56 7.63
C PRO A 79 28.58 -36.16 8.22
N PHE A 80 27.93 -36.00 9.38
CA PHE A 80 28.05 -34.76 10.15
C PHE A 80 29.56 -34.53 10.34
N PRO A 81 30.09 -33.32 10.04
CA PRO A 81 31.46 -32.99 10.37
C PRO A 81 31.61 -33.18 11.88
N ASP A 82 32.64 -33.95 12.25
CA ASP A 82 32.93 -34.25 13.66
C ASP A 82 33.24 -32.91 14.36
N LEU A 83 32.31 -32.44 15.21
CA LEU A 83 32.44 -31.17 15.91
C LEU A 83 33.58 -31.16 16.95
N THR A 84 34.32 -32.25 17.03
CA THR A 84 35.56 -32.35 17.84
C THR A 84 36.81 -31.88 17.10
N ASP A 85 36.71 -31.65 15.78
CA ASP A 85 37.84 -31.18 15.00
C ASP A 85 37.95 -29.65 15.09
N GLY A 86 38.85 -29.17 15.95
CA GLY A 86 39.06 -27.72 16.19
C GLY A 86 39.35 -26.95 14.90
N ALA A 87 39.97 -27.58 13.90
CA ALA A 87 40.23 -26.99 12.58
C ALA A 87 38.94 -26.72 11.81
N ALA A 88 37.91 -27.57 11.94
CA ALA A 88 36.61 -27.34 11.31
C ALA A 88 35.84 -26.18 11.96
N ILE A 89 35.99 -25.99 13.24
CA ILE A 89 35.38 -24.86 14.00
C ILE A 89 36.08 -23.54 13.64
N GLU A 90 37.43 -23.52 13.56
CA GLU A 90 38.18 -22.35 13.13
C GLU A 90 37.86 -21.97 11.67
N ALA A 91 37.75 -22.94 10.75
CA ALA A 91 37.38 -22.66 9.36
C ALA A 91 35.97 -22.09 9.21
N VAL A 92 35.03 -22.43 10.09
CA VAL A 92 33.67 -21.83 10.12
C VAL A 92 33.68 -20.42 10.71
N LEU A 93 34.55 -20.17 11.70
CA LEU A 93 34.69 -18.85 12.34
C LEU A 93 35.48 -17.85 11.47
N GLU A 94 36.45 -18.34 10.68
CA GLU A 94 37.29 -17.52 9.82
C GLU A 94 36.70 -17.27 8.42
N ALA A 95 35.61 -17.95 8.04
CA ALA A 95 34.98 -17.71 6.73
C ALA A 95 34.44 -16.26 6.69
N PRO A 96 35.09 -15.34 5.95
CA PRO A 96 34.59 -13.99 5.85
C PRO A 96 33.18 -14.02 5.29
N ALA A 97 32.24 -13.40 6.00
CA ALA A 97 30.85 -13.29 5.54
C ALA A 97 30.83 -12.59 4.18
N ARG A 98 30.90 -13.35 3.09
CA ARG A 98 30.88 -12.81 1.72
C ARG A 98 29.52 -12.22 1.45
N VAL A 99 29.44 -10.89 1.44
CA VAL A 99 28.23 -10.18 1.09
C VAL A 99 27.92 -10.48 -0.38
N SER A 100 26.74 -11.03 -0.64
CA SER A 100 26.32 -11.34 -2.02
C SER A 100 26.30 -10.05 -2.86
N PRO A 101 26.85 -10.06 -4.10
CA PRO A 101 26.77 -8.91 -4.99
C PRO A 101 25.33 -8.47 -5.26
N LEU A 102 24.37 -9.41 -5.27
CA LEU A 102 22.96 -9.08 -5.41
C LEU A 102 22.41 -8.27 -4.22
N PHE A 103 22.91 -8.54 -3.01
CA PHE A 103 22.54 -7.74 -1.83
C PHE A 103 23.07 -6.32 -1.93
N ILE A 104 24.28 -6.13 -2.45
CA ILE A 104 24.86 -4.79 -2.66
C ILE A 104 24.03 -4.00 -3.69
N VAL A 105 23.66 -4.62 -4.80
CA VAL A 105 22.80 -4.00 -5.83
C VAL A 105 21.44 -3.64 -5.25
N TRP A 106 20.83 -4.55 -4.50
CA TRP A 106 19.54 -4.28 -3.84
C TRP A 106 19.64 -3.12 -2.86
N LEU A 107 20.67 -3.10 -2.01
CA LEU A 107 20.88 -2.06 -1.02
C LEU A 107 21.11 -0.69 -1.68
N ALA A 108 21.98 -0.66 -2.72
CA ALA A 108 22.26 0.56 -3.47
C ALA A 108 20.97 1.13 -4.10
N GLY A 109 20.16 0.32 -4.77
CA GLY A 109 18.89 0.75 -5.34
C GLY A 109 17.91 1.26 -4.29
N THR A 110 17.82 0.58 -3.14
CA THR A 110 16.99 1.01 -2.01
C THR A 110 17.43 2.36 -1.45
N VAL A 111 18.72 2.56 -1.22
CA VAL A 111 19.28 3.82 -0.69
C VAL A 111 19.09 4.95 -1.68
N LEU A 112 19.38 4.73 -2.98
CA LEU A 112 19.19 5.74 -4.01
C LEU A 112 17.72 6.18 -4.13
N LEU A 113 16.78 5.24 -4.15
CA LEU A 113 15.38 5.57 -4.26
C LEU A 113 14.87 6.26 -2.98
N ALA A 114 15.29 5.80 -1.80
CA ALA A 114 14.93 6.44 -0.53
C ALA A 114 15.50 7.86 -0.43
N ALA A 115 16.73 8.09 -0.87
CA ALA A 115 17.34 9.41 -0.93
C ALA A 115 16.60 10.34 -1.91
N TYR A 116 16.24 9.85 -3.10
CA TYR A 116 15.46 10.60 -4.09
C TYR A 116 14.10 11.03 -3.53
N VAL A 117 13.36 10.11 -2.91
CA VAL A 117 12.05 10.43 -2.31
C VAL A 117 12.19 11.37 -1.12
N SER A 118 13.18 11.14 -0.25
CA SER A 118 13.42 11.98 0.93
C SER A 118 13.80 13.42 0.54
N THR A 119 14.66 13.58 -0.44
CA THR A 119 15.04 14.91 -0.97
C THR A 119 13.84 15.62 -1.56
N GLY A 120 13.00 14.93 -2.36
CA GLY A 120 11.75 15.48 -2.89
C GLY A 120 10.80 15.94 -1.77
N CYS A 121 10.63 15.14 -0.71
CA CYS A 121 9.83 15.50 0.46
C CYS A 121 10.41 16.71 1.21
N ILE A 122 11.73 16.76 1.40
CA ILE A 122 12.40 17.88 2.07
C ILE A 122 12.22 19.19 1.28
N PHE A 123 12.45 19.16 -0.03
CA PHE A 123 12.21 20.33 -0.88
C PHE A 123 10.76 20.78 -0.85
N MET A 124 9.83 19.83 -0.88
CA MET A 124 8.41 20.12 -0.77
C MET A 124 8.09 20.82 0.56
N VAL A 125 8.56 20.29 1.70
CA VAL A 125 8.31 20.86 3.03
C VAL A 125 8.98 22.22 3.20
N ARG A 126 10.22 22.39 2.69
CA ARG A 126 10.92 23.68 2.73
C ARG A 126 10.18 24.77 1.95
N GLY A 127 9.60 24.42 0.79
CA GLY A 127 8.81 25.38 -0.01
C GLY A 127 7.53 25.87 0.70
N PHE A 128 7.14 25.26 1.84
CA PHE A 128 5.94 25.65 2.60
C PHE A 128 6.22 26.40 3.90
N ARG A 129 7.49 26.66 4.22
CA ARG A 129 7.83 27.40 5.44
C ARG A 129 7.29 28.82 5.45
N SER A 130 7.16 29.43 4.26
CA SER A 130 6.59 30.77 4.06
C SER A 130 5.06 30.80 4.02
N ALA A 131 4.38 29.64 4.05
CA ALA A 131 2.93 29.60 3.97
C ALA A 131 2.27 30.17 5.26
N GLN A 132 1.38 31.13 5.09
CA GLN A 132 0.68 31.80 6.19
C GLN A 132 -0.53 30.99 6.67
N ILE A 133 -0.92 31.19 7.94
CA ILE A 133 -2.14 30.60 8.47
C ILE A 133 -3.32 31.33 7.83
N ALA A 134 -4.20 30.59 7.16
CA ALA A 134 -5.39 31.14 6.52
C ALA A 134 -6.61 30.92 7.43
N PRO A 135 -7.29 31.98 7.87
CA PRO A 135 -8.61 31.86 8.50
C PRO A 135 -9.60 31.30 7.47
N CYS A 136 -10.44 30.38 7.88
CA CYS A 136 -11.41 29.74 7.01
C CYS A 136 -12.75 29.59 7.74
N PRO A 137 -13.67 30.56 7.64
CA PRO A 137 -14.94 30.54 8.35
C PRO A 137 -15.83 29.33 7.98
N SER A 138 -15.81 28.88 6.73
CA SER A 138 -16.58 27.70 6.30
C SER A 138 -16.01 26.38 6.78
N MET A 139 -14.90 26.39 7.54
CA MET A 139 -14.24 25.19 8.04
C MET A 139 -15.10 24.42 9.03
N ASP A 140 -15.73 25.10 9.97
CA ASP A 140 -16.46 24.46 11.07
C ASP A 140 -17.61 23.59 10.55
N VAL A 141 -18.35 24.10 9.57
CA VAL A 141 -19.42 23.33 8.91
C VAL A 141 -18.89 22.04 8.25
N LEU A 142 -17.76 22.14 7.58
CA LEU A 142 -17.16 20.96 6.93
C LEU A 142 -16.55 19.99 7.95
N LEU A 143 -15.99 20.48 9.05
CA LEU A 143 -15.48 19.65 10.13
C LEU A 143 -16.59 18.81 10.77
N ASP A 144 -17.77 19.39 10.98
CA ASP A 144 -18.95 18.70 11.50
C ASP A 144 -19.45 17.66 10.51
N VAL A 145 -19.59 18.01 9.23
CA VAL A 145 -20.00 17.08 8.17
C VAL A 145 -19.07 15.87 8.08
N PHE A 146 -17.74 16.09 8.16
CA PHE A 146 -16.76 15.02 8.16
C PHE A 146 -16.50 14.43 9.55
N ARG A 147 -17.13 14.93 10.62
CA ARG A 147 -16.99 14.47 12.01
C ARG A 147 -15.53 14.45 12.47
N PHE A 148 -14.86 15.58 12.37
CA PHE A 148 -13.51 15.76 12.90
C PHE A 148 -13.55 16.05 14.40
N ARG A 149 -12.64 15.42 15.17
CA ARG A 149 -12.42 15.76 16.59
C ARG A 149 -11.41 16.88 16.78
N LYS A 150 -10.46 17.03 15.87
CA LYS A 150 -9.42 18.07 15.89
C LYS A 150 -9.31 18.66 14.50
N SER A 151 -9.29 20.00 14.43
CA SER A 151 -9.12 20.73 13.18
C SER A 151 -7.69 20.53 12.62
N PRO A 152 -7.53 20.18 11.33
CA PRO A 152 -6.25 20.24 10.66
C PRO A 152 -5.84 21.71 10.50
N ARG A 153 -4.54 21.97 10.37
CA ARG A 153 -4.02 23.31 10.12
C ARG A 153 -4.20 23.66 8.65
N ILE A 154 -4.76 24.84 8.37
CA ILE A 154 -4.85 25.36 7.00
C ILE A 154 -3.80 26.44 6.84
N ARG A 155 -3.09 26.39 5.71
CA ARG A 155 -2.13 27.42 5.30
C ARG A 155 -2.39 27.83 3.86
N ALA A 156 -2.28 29.13 3.58
CA ALA A 156 -2.29 29.68 2.24
C ALA A 156 -0.86 29.83 1.70
N THR A 157 -0.68 29.61 0.42
CA THR A 157 0.61 29.77 -0.25
C THR A 157 0.44 30.30 -1.66
N SER A 158 1.29 31.26 -2.03
CA SER A 158 1.41 31.79 -3.40
C SER A 158 2.25 30.88 -4.31
N SER A 159 3.09 30.01 -3.70
CA SER A 159 4.06 29.21 -4.46
C SER A 159 3.44 28.02 -5.18
N ARG A 160 2.17 27.68 -4.93
CA ARG A 160 1.47 26.58 -5.59
C ARG A 160 0.12 26.96 -6.15
N ARG A 161 -0.20 26.36 -7.30
CA ARG A 161 -1.50 26.54 -7.97
C ARG A 161 -2.51 25.45 -7.63
N ALA A 162 -2.08 24.35 -7.01
CA ALA A 162 -2.94 23.25 -6.63
C ALA A 162 -2.91 23.01 -5.10
N PRO A 163 -4.05 22.68 -4.47
CA PRO A 163 -4.12 22.32 -3.07
C PRO A 163 -3.31 21.05 -2.79
N LEU A 164 -2.86 20.91 -1.56
CA LEU A 164 -2.08 19.75 -1.13
C LEU A 164 -2.27 19.51 0.36
N THR A 165 -2.52 18.26 0.71
CA THR A 165 -2.49 17.78 2.11
C THR A 165 -1.20 17.03 2.38
N PHE A 166 -0.50 17.38 3.47
CA PHE A 166 0.71 16.71 3.93
C PHE A 166 0.75 16.58 5.46
N GLY A 167 1.68 15.76 5.97
CA GLY A 167 1.85 15.51 7.39
C GLY A 167 1.14 14.25 7.87
N VAL A 168 1.88 13.41 8.61
CA VAL A 168 1.39 12.12 9.14
C VAL A 168 0.70 12.30 10.48
N LEU A 169 1.37 12.96 11.43
CA LEU A 169 0.88 13.16 12.81
C LEU A 169 0.02 14.42 12.97
N ARG A 170 0.42 15.48 12.29
CA ARG A 170 -0.26 16.79 12.32
C ARG A 170 -0.55 17.21 10.89
N PRO A 171 -1.69 16.80 10.31
CA PRO A 171 -2.00 17.11 8.93
C PRO A 171 -2.16 18.63 8.72
N VAL A 172 -1.56 19.09 7.64
CA VAL A 172 -1.62 20.48 7.18
C VAL A 172 -2.20 20.47 5.78
N ILE A 173 -3.19 21.32 5.53
CA ILE A 173 -3.80 21.54 4.23
C ILE A 173 -3.23 22.85 3.69
N LEU A 174 -2.60 22.79 2.52
CA LEU A 174 -2.14 23.95 1.77
C LEU A 174 -3.16 24.30 0.71
N LEU A 175 -3.59 25.55 0.70
CA LEU A 175 -4.49 26.09 -0.30
C LEU A 175 -3.78 27.20 -1.10
N PRO A 176 -4.03 27.31 -2.41
CA PRO A 176 -3.50 28.42 -3.20
C PRO A 176 -4.20 29.73 -2.84
N GLU A 177 -3.46 30.83 -2.71
CA GLU A 177 -3.98 32.16 -2.38
C GLU A 177 -5.01 32.69 -3.39
N GLY A 178 -4.98 32.22 -4.62
CA GLY A 178 -5.93 32.63 -5.66
C GLY A 178 -7.32 32.00 -5.60
N LEU A 179 -7.61 31.17 -4.59
CA LEU A 179 -8.95 30.65 -4.34
C LEU A 179 -9.72 31.65 -3.45
N ALA A 180 -10.79 32.25 -3.98
CA ALA A 180 -11.63 33.12 -3.19
C ALA A 180 -12.21 32.38 -1.99
N ALA A 181 -11.88 32.83 -0.79
CA ALA A 181 -12.43 32.28 0.43
C ALA A 181 -13.97 32.28 0.37
N GLU A 182 -14.58 31.20 0.86
CA GLU A 182 -16.06 31.03 0.89
C GLU A 182 -16.77 30.78 -0.45
N SER A 183 -16.05 30.80 -1.58
CA SER A 183 -16.66 30.40 -2.85
C SER A 183 -17.05 28.93 -2.84
N GLU A 184 -18.06 28.54 -3.63
CA GLU A 184 -18.45 27.13 -3.79
C GLU A 184 -17.27 26.25 -4.23
N PRO A 185 -16.43 26.65 -5.22
CA PRO A 185 -15.22 25.91 -5.55
C PRO A 185 -14.26 25.73 -4.38
N PHE A 186 -14.08 26.77 -3.55
CA PHE A 186 -13.24 26.69 -2.35
C PHE A 186 -13.73 25.63 -1.37
N ARG A 187 -15.04 25.62 -1.07
CA ARG A 187 -15.66 24.63 -0.17
C ARG A 187 -15.50 23.20 -0.70
N LEU A 188 -15.66 23.01 -2.00
CA LEU A 188 -15.53 21.70 -2.64
C LEU A 188 -14.08 21.18 -2.62
N VAL A 189 -13.12 22.05 -2.87
CA VAL A 189 -11.68 21.74 -2.77
C VAL A 189 -11.30 21.41 -1.32
N LEU A 190 -11.74 22.24 -0.37
CA LEU A 190 -11.48 22.01 1.05
C LEU A 190 -12.10 20.69 1.53
N ALA A 191 -13.32 20.37 1.11
CA ALA A 191 -13.97 19.10 1.40
C ALA A 191 -13.15 17.90 0.86
N HIS A 192 -12.54 18.03 -0.32
CA HIS A 192 -11.66 17.00 -0.89
C HIS A 192 -10.40 16.81 -0.07
N GLU A 193 -9.72 17.88 0.32
CA GLU A 193 -8.52 17.83 1.16
C GLU A 193 -8.84 17.27 2.56
N LEU A 194 -9.98 17.65 3.14
CA LEU A 194 -10.47 17.07 4.39
C LEU A 194 -10.74 15.57 4.27
N ALA A 195 -11.24 15.11 3.13
CA ALA A 195 -11.41 13.66 2.89
C ALA A 195 -10.07 12.93 2.93
N HIS A 196 -8.98 13.47 2.36
CA HIS A 196 -7.63 12.92 2.46
C HIS A 196 -7.15 12.85 3.92
N VAL A 197 -7.35 13.92 4.70
CA VAL A 197 -6.99 13.95 6.12
C VAL A 197 -7.77 12.89 6.90
N LYS A 198 -9.09 12.84 6.73
CA LYS A 198 -9.97 11.87 7.42
C LYS A 198 -9.58 10.42 7.16
N ARG A 199 -9.17 10.15 5.94
CA ARG A 199 -8.77 8.82 5.46
C ARG A 199 -7.32 8.49 5.79
N ARG A 200 -6.54 9.44 6.34
CA ARG A 200 -5.10 9.30 6.62
C ARG A 200 -4.29 8.89 5.37
N ASP A 201 -4.61 9.48 4.23
CA ASP A 201 -3.99 9.08 2.96
C ASP A 201 -2.48 9.37 2.92
N CYS A 202 -1.97 10.34 3.71
CA CYS A 202 -0.53 10.56 3.89
C CYS A 202 0.19 9.35 4.50
N VAL A 203 -0.45 8.68 5.50
CA VAL A 203 0.09 7.44 6.10
C VAL A 203 0.14 6.31 5.07
N ARG A 204 -0.91 6.17 4.27
CA ARG A 204 -0.99 5.16 3.21
C ARG A 204 0.07 5.38 2.13
N LYS A 205 0.22 6.65 1.69
CA LYS A 205 1.27 7.03 0.73
C LYS A 205 2.67 6.70 1.27
N LEU A 206 2.92 6.98 2.56
CA LEU A 206 4.19 6.61 3.20
C LEU A 206 4.41 5.09 3.21
N LEU A 207 3.40 4.31 3.60
CA LEU A 207 3.44 2.84 3.58
C LEU A 207 3.80 2.31 2.19
N PHE A 208 3.14 2.80 1.13
CA PHE A 208 3.41 2.39 -0.25
C PHE A 208 4.80 2.82 -0.71
N THR A 209 5.27 3.99 -0.29
CA THR A 209 6.62 4.47 -0.60
C THR A 209 7.69 3.59 0.03
N VAL A 210 7.51 3.17 1.30
CA VAL A 210 8.41 2.23 1.96
C VAL A 210 8.45 0.89 1.22
N CYS A 211 7.28 0.35 0.84
CA CYS A 211 7.23 -0.86 0.01
C CYS A 211 7.99 -0.68 -1.31
N LEU A 212 7.80 0.47 -1.97
CA LEU A 212 8.47 0.76 -3.24
C LEU A 212 9.99 0.84 -3.07
N CYS A 213 10.49 1.46 -2.01
CA CYS A 213 11.92 1.55 -1.75
C CYS A 213 12.54 0.17 -1.48
N LEU A 214 11.86 -0.71 -0.75
CA LEU A 214 12.37 -2.04 -0.41
C LEU A 214 12.26 -3.03 -1.57
N TYR A 215 11.19 -2.93 -2.36
CA TYR A 215 10.86 -3.85 -3.45
C TYR A 215 10.88 -3.16 -4.82
N TRP A 216 11.80 -2.21 -5.02
CA TRP A 216 11.93 -1.40 -6.24
C TRP A 216 12.10 -2.23 -7.51
N TRP A 217 12.68 -3.41 -7.39
CA TRP A 217 12.88 -4.39 -8.49
C TRP A 217 11.59 -5.15 -8.88
N ASN A 218 10.54 -5.09 -8.04
CA ASN A 218 9.29 -5.82 -8.29
C ASN A 218 8.28 -4.95 -9.06
N PRO A 219 7.93 -5.26 -10.32
CA PRO A 219 7.01 -4.46 -11.12
C PRO A 219 5.59 -4.43 -10.55
N LEU A 220 5.16 -5.46 -9.81
CA LEU A 220 3.84 -5.49 -9.17
C LEU A 220 3.71 -4.42 -8.08
N VAL A 221 4.80 -4.09 -7.38
CA VAL A 221 4.80 -3.04 -6.37
C VAL A 221 4.65 -1.66 -7.02
N TRP A 222 5.26 -1.41 -8.18
CA TRP A 222 5.03 -0.19 -8.96
C TRP A 222 3.57 -0.08 -9.40
N CYS A 223 2.98 -1.17 -9.93
CA CYS A 223 1.55 -1.22 -10.27
C CYS A 223 0.68 -0.92 -9.05
N MET A 224 0.96 -1.52 -7.90
CA MET A 224 0.27 -1.27 -6.64
C MET A 224 0.30 0.21 -6.27
N VAL A 225 1.47 0.84 -6.24
CA VAL A 225 1.62 2.26 -5.85
C VAL A 225 0.83 3.18 -6.77
N ILE A 226 0.94 2.98 -8.09
CA ILE A 226 0.23 3.78 -9.08
C ILE A 226 -1.29 3.61 -8.95
N LEU A 227 -1.77 2.38 -8.84
CA LEU A 227 -3.20 2.09 -8.77
C LEU A 227 -3.80 2.49 -7.43
N ALA A 228 -3.08 2.27 -6.33
CA ALA A 228 -3.49 2.72 -5.01
C ALA A 228 -3.64 4.24 -4.94
N GLY A 229 -2.71 4.99 -5.55
CA GLY A 229 -2.82 6.45 -5.68
C GLY A 229 -4.11 6.88 -6.39
N ARG A 230 -4.41 6.24 -7.54
CA ARG A 230 -5.65 6.51 -8.31
C ARG A 230 -6.92 6.14 -7.53
N ASP A 231 -6.91 5.04 -6.83
CA ASP A 231 -8.06 4.58 -6.04
C ASP A 231 -8.27 5.44 -4.79
N MET A 232 -7.21 6.01 -4.20
CA MET A 232 -7.32 7.00 -3.13
C MET A 232 -8.04 8.27 -3.60
N GLU A 233 -7.70 8.81 -4.78
CA GLU A 233 -8.39 9.96 -5.36
C GLU A 233 -9.89 9.67 -5.58
N LEU A 234 -10.21 8.54 -6.22
CA LEU A 234 -11.60 8.13 -6.46
C LEU A 234 -12.39 7.93 -5.16
N ALA A 235 -11.73 7.45 -4.11
CA ALA A 235 -12.36 7.24 -2.82
C ALA A 235 -12.55 8.56 -2.03
N CYS A 236 -11.70 9.57 -2.25
CA CYS A 236 -11.90 10.92 -1.73
C CYS A 236 -13.05 11.60 -2.46
N ASP A 237 -13.13 11.50 -3.80
CA ASP A 237 -14.27 12.00 -4.58
C ASP A 237 -15.60 11.38 -4.10
N GLU A 238 -15.62 10.06 -3.86
CA GLU A 238 -16.78 9.37 -3.29
C GLU A 238 -17.13 9.91 -1.88
N ALA A 239 -16.14 10.21 -1.05
CA ALA A 239 -16.36 10.73 0.30
C ALA A 239 -16.98 12.13 0.26
N VAL A 240 -16.51 13.00 -0.62
CA VAL A 240 -17.09 14.34 -0.83
C VAL A 240 -18.55 14.26 -1.28
N LEU A 241 -18.84 13.41 -2.28
CA LEU A 241 -20.22 13.25 -2.79
C LEU A 241 -21.17 12.65 -1.77
N ARG A 242 -20.67 11.81 -0.86
CA ARG A 242 -21.47 11.27 0.26
C ARG A 242 -21.72 12.30 1.35
N ALA A 243 -20.73 13.15 1.61
CA ALA A 243 -20.80 14.16 2.65
C ALA A 243 -21.68 15.35 2.26
N LEU A 244 -21.52 15.85 1.03
CA LEU A 244 -22.23 17.05 0.53
C LEU A 244 -23.49 16.72 -0.28
N GLY A 245 -23.74 15.46 -0.56
CA GLY A 245 -24.89 15.00 -1.33
C GLY A 245 -24.66 15.01 -2.85
N PRO A 246 -25.57 14.34 -3.60
CA PRO A 246 -25.42 14.20 -5.06
C PRO A 246 -25.63 15.49 -5.84
N GLY A 247 -26.25 16.51 -5.25
CA GLY A 247 -26.51 17.80 -5.92
C GLY A 247 -25.24 18.56 -6.29
N CYS A 248 -24.14 18.36 -5.54
CA CYS A 248 -22.88 19.06 -5.82
C CYS A 248 -22.06 18.46 -7.00
N ARG A 249 -22.52 17.40 -7.66
CA ARG A 249 -21.73 16.69 -8.70
C ARG A 249 -21.23 17.59 -9.82
N LYS A 250 -22.12 18.43 -10.38
CA LYS A 250 -21.79 19.32 -11.49
C LYS A 250 -20.76 20.36 -11.07
N ALA A 251 -21.03 21.04 -9.95
CA ALA A 251 -20.13 22.04 -9.40
C ALA A 251 -18.77 21.43 -9.05
N TYR A 252 -18.76 20.23 -8.44
CA TYR A 252 -17.53 19.53 -8.08
C TYR A 252 -16.71 19.13 -9.31
N ALA A 253 -17.33 18.57 -10.35
CA ALA A 253 -16.66 18.22 -11.60
C ALA A 253 -16.05 19.45 -12.29
N LEU A 254 -16.78 20.56 -12.34
CA LEU A 254 -16.30 21.83 -12.90
C LEU A 254 -15.14 22.40 -12.07
N THR A 255 -15.22 22.32 -10.75
CA THR A 255 -14.12 22.74 -9.85
C THR A 255 -12.84 21.94 -10.12
N LEU A 256 -12.93 20.62 -10.23
CA LEU A 256 -11.77 19.78 -10.57
C LEU A 256 -11.18 20.13 -11.94
N LEU A 257 -12.03 20.40 -12.92
CA LEU A 257 -11.60 20.80 -14.26
C LEU A 257 -10.89 22.15 -14.25
N SER A 258 -11.45 23.15 -13.54
CA SER A 258 -10.84 24.47 -13.40
C SER A 258 -9.50 24.44 -12.66
N MET A 259 -9.37 23.59 -11.65
CA MET A 259 -8.11 23.40 -10.93
C MET A 259 -7.05 22.75 -11.82
N ALA A 260 -7.44 21.76 -12.63
CA ALA A 260 -6.53 21.13 -13.58
C ALA A 260 -6.05 22.10 -14.67
N ALA A 261 -6.93 22.98 -15.16
CA ALA A 261 -6.57 24.00 -16.14
C ALA A 261 -5.57 25.06 -15.60
N ARG A 262 -5.58 25.30 -14.29
CA ARG A 262 -4.65 26.22 -13.62
C ARG A 262 -3.30 25.58 -13.27
N SER A 263 -3.22 24.24 -13.28
CA SER A 263 -1.99 23.52 -12.98
C SER A 263 -1.03 23.61 -14.17
N PRO A 264 0.30 23.78 -13.94
CA PRO A 264 1.27 23.74 -15.03
C PRO A 264 1.18 22.38 -15.72
N ALA A 265 1.43 22.37 -17.04
CA ALA A 265 1.45 21.13 -17.81
C ALA A 265 2.39 20.13 -17.13
N PRO A 266 1.95 18.89 -16.88
CA PRO A 266 2.80 17.87 -16.30
C PRO A 266 3.97 17.60 -17.24
N ALA A 267 5.14 17.25 -16.68
CA ALA A 267 6.30 16.85 -17.47
C ALA A 267 5.91 15.73 -18.47
N PRO A 268 6.56 15.63 -19.65
CA PRO A 268 6.14 14.74 -20.75
C PRO A 268 5.91 13.29 -20.31
N LEU A 269 6.73 12.78 -19.39
CA LEU A 269 6.60 11.42 -18.84
C LEU A 269 5.39 11.24 -17.89
N THR A 270 4.91 12.31 -17.25
CA THR A 270 3.77 12.28 -16.33
C THR A 270 2.46 12.71 -16.99
N ALA A 271 2.52 13.39 -18.13
CA ALA A 271 1.37 13.90 -18.87
C ALA A 271 0.39 12.79 -19.27
N SER A 272 0.89 11.67 -19.78
CA SER A 272 0.09 10.52 -20.20
C SER A 272 -0.71 9.89 -19.06
N PHE A 273 -0.17 9.96 -17.82
CA PHE A 273 -0.85 9.41 -16.63
C PHE A 273 -1.79 10.43 -15.98
N SER A 274 -1.52 11.72 -16.09
CA SER A 274 -2.30 12.79 -15.44
C SER A 274 -3.65 13.03 -16.14
N GLY A 275 -3.67 13.19 -17.44
CA GLY A 275 -4.93 13.44 -18.21
C GLY A 275 -5.93 12.29 -18.10
N SER A 276 -5.46 11.05 -18.16
CA SER A 276 -6.31 9.86 -17.99
C SER A 276 -6.88 9.74 -16.56
N SER A 277 -6.19 10.29 -15.56
CA SER A 277 -6.63 10.31 -14.16
C SER A 277 -7.82 11.25 -13.97
N LEU A 278 -7.75 12.49 -14.44
CA LEU A 278 -8.82 13.47 -14.31
C LEU A 278 -10.11 13.03 -15.04
N SER A 279 -10.00 12.59 -16.29
CA SER A 279 -11.14 12.08 -17.06
C SER A 279 -11.85 10.92 -16.35
N ARG A 280 -11.09 10.06 -15.67
CA ARG A 280 -11.62 8.96 -14.89
C ARG A 280 -12.36 9.46 -13.65
N ARG A 281 -11.81 10.47 -12.93
CA ARG A 281 -12.44 11.09 -11.76
C ARG A 281 -13.77 11.74 -12.17
N ILE A 282 -13.79 12.58 -13.20
CA ILE A 282 -15.01 13.25 -13.69
C ILE A 282 -16.08 12.22 -14.08
N ARG A 283 -15.69 11.16 -14.80
CA ARG A 283 -16.62 10.08 -15.17
C ARG A 283 -17.15 9.31 -13.94
N ALA A 284 -16.33 9.13 -12.93
CA ALA A 284 -16.73 8.49 -11.68
C ALA A 284 -17.71 9.35 -10.87
N ILE A 285 -17.49 10.67 -10.84
CA ILE A 285 -18.37 11.65 -10.19
C ILE A 285 -19.74 11.69 -10.90
N ALA A 286 -19.73 11.79 -12.25
CA ALA A 286 -20.96 11.81 -13.04
C ALA A 286 -21.82 10.55 -12.87
N ARG A 287 -21.18 9.39 -12.75
CA ARG A 287 -21.83 8.08 -12.60
C ARG A 287 -21.97 7.62 -11.14
N PHE A 288 -21.73 8.52 -10.18
CA PHE A 288 -21.80 8.15 -8.78
C PHE A 288 -23.17 7.57 -8.42
N ARG A 289 -23.18 6.36 -7.88
CA ARG A 289 -24.34 5.71 -7.26
C ARG A 289 -23.91 5.17 -5.90
N PRO A 290 -24.73 5.33 -4.86
CA PRO A 290 -24.42 4.71 -3.57
C PRO A 290 -24.43 3.19 -3.74
N VAL A 291 -23.29 2.58 -3.52
CA VAL A 291 -23.14 1.11 -3.60
C VAL A 291 -23.57 0.49 -2.28
N SER A 292 -24.19 -0.69 -2.35
CA SER A 292 -24.59 -1.48 -1.19
C SER A 292 -23.41 -1.74 -0.25
N LYS A 293 -23.68 -1.60 1.05
CA LYS A 293 -22.68 -1.90 2.10
C LYS A 293 -22.30 -3.38 2.08
N TRP A 294 -23.24 -4.26 1.76
CA TRP A 294 -23.04 -5.71 1.72
C TRP A 294 -22.03 -6.15 0.66
N ALA A 295 -22.04 -5.54 -0.52
CA ALA A 295 -21.04 -5.84 -1.55
C ALA A 295 -19.60 -5.55 -1.05
N GLY A 296 -19.43 -4.47 -0.27
CA GLY A 296 -18.15 -4.16 0.37
C GLY A 296 -17.75 -5.16 1.45
N VAL A 297 -18.70 -5.62 2.25
CA VAL A 297 -18.46 -6.64 3.30
C VAL A 297 -18.04 -7.97 2.67
N CYS A 298 -18.78 -8.45 1.66
CA CYS A 298 -18.42 -9.70 0.97
C CYS A 298 -17.02 -9.65 0.36
N ALA A 299 -16.68 -8.56 -0.32
CA ALA A 299 -15.34 -8.40 -0.91
C ALA A 299 -14.24 -8.31 0.18
N ALA A 300 -14.50 -7.67 1.31
CA ALA A 300 -13.57 -7.63 2.43
C ALA A 300 -13.36 -9.02 3.06
N ILE A 301 -14.41 -9.81 3.19
CA ILE A 301 -14.33 -11.20 3.68
C ILE A 301 -13.50 -12.06 2.73
N VAL A 302 -13.79 -12.03 1.42
CA VAL A 302 -13.03 -12.77 0.41
C VAL A 302 -11.56 -12.39 0.46
N PHE A 303 -11.26 -11.10 0.57
CA PHE A 303 -9.87 -10.64 0.69
C PHE A 303 -9.21 -11.11 2.00
N ALA A 304 -9.91 -11.02 3.14
CA ALA A 304 -9.37 -11.45 4.43
C ALA A 304 -9.07 -12.95 4.43
N LEU A 305 -9.96 -13.77 3.89
CA LEU A 305 -9.73 -15.22 3.73
C LEU A 305 -8.53 -15.49 2.84
N SER A 306 -8.42 -14.80 1.70
CA SER A 306 -7.26 -14.93 0.81
C SER A 306 -5.97 -14.48 1.48
N ALA A 307 -5.99 -13.37 2.22
CA ALA A 307 -4.83 -12.89 2.97
C ALA A 307 -4.38 -13.90 4.03
N CYS A 308 -5.32 -14.53 4.75
CA CYS A 308 -5.02 -15.60 5.70
C CYS A 308 -4.34 -16.78 5.00
N VAL A 309 -4.91 -17.25 3.89
CA VAL A 309 -4.35 -18.38 3.13
C VAL A 309 -2.93 -18.10 2.63
N PHE A 310 -2.68 -16.91 2.07
CA PHE A 310 -1.34 -16.51 1.59
C PHE A 310 -0.36 -16.11 2.71
N SER A 311 -0.83 -15.98 3.95
CA SER A 311 0.01 -15.68 5.12
C SER A 311 0.45 -16.94 5.88
N THR A 312 -0.07 -18.11 5.51
CA THR A 312 0.23 -19.38 6.19
C THR A 312 1.39 -20.10 5.52
N GLN A 313 2.22 -20.77 6.33
CA GLN A 313 3.26 -21.72 5.85
C GLN A 313 2.80 -23.15 6.08
N ALA A 314 3.42 -24.10 5.35
CA ALA A 314 3.25 -25.52 5.61
C ALA A 314 3.63 -25.82 7.07
N ALA A 315 2.78 -26.51 7.80
CA ALA A 315 3.16 -27.07 9.10
C ALA A 315 4.16 -28.19 8.83
N LEU A 316 5.34 -28.11 9.44
CA LEU A 316 6.29 -29.24 9.43
C LEU A 316 5.55 -30.46 9.98
N PRO A 317 5.65 -31.65 9.33
CA PRO A 317 5.15 -32.87 9.93
C PRO A 317 5.79 -33.02 11.30
N ALA A 318 4.99 -33.33 12.31
CA ALA A 318 5.51 -33.68 13.63
C ALA A 318 6.56 -34.76 13.44
N PRO A 319 7.71 -34.72 14.14
CA PRO A 319 8.67 -35.80 14.09
C PRO A 319 7.89 -37.08 14.42
N SER A 320 7.84 -38.01 13.43
CA SER A 320 7.25 -39.32 13.61
C SER A 320 7.91 -39.93 14.84
N GLY A 321 7.11 -40.23 15.85
CA GLY A 321 7.54 -40.59 17.18
C GLY A 321 8.70 -41.58 17.12
N GLN A 322 9.71 -41.33 17.91
CA GLN A 322 10.65 -42.31 18.31
C GLN A 322 9.82 -43.48 18.86
N GLU A 323 9.78 -44.60 18.17
CA GLU A 323 9.30 -45.83 18.78
C GLU A 323 10.05 -45.99 20.10
N PRO A 324 9.33 -46.29 21.20
CA PRO A 324 9.99 -46.53 22.47
C PRO A 324 10.94 -47.70 22.26
N VAL A 325 12.23 -47.45 22.48
CA VAL A 325 13.26 -48.50 22.54
C VAL A 325 12.82 -49.43 23.68
N VAL A 326 12.25 -50.57 23.31
CA VAL A 326 11.94 -51.64 24.27
C VAL A 326 13.29 -52.20 24.69
N PRO A 327 13.68 -52.13 26.00
CA PRO A 327 14.92 -52.79 26.45
C PRO A 327 14.75 -54.28 26.29
N GLU A 328 15.72 -54.95 25.65
CA GLU A 328 15.78 -56.39 25.62
C GLU A 328 15.90 -56.95 27.04
N PRO A 329 15.16 -58.00 27.38
CA PRO A 329 15.31 -58.66 28.69
C PRO A 329 16.65 -59.40 28.74
N LEU A 330 17.37 -59.24 29.84
CA LEU A 330 18.59 -59.97 30.23
C LEU A 330 18.35 -61.47 30.39
#